data_0cf9f0c23e483d753f2f1eb2b4bca4ec
#
_entry.id   0cf9f0c23e483d753f2f1eb2b4bca4ec
#
_cell.length_a   1.000
_cell.length_b   1.000
_cell.length_c   1.000
_cell.angle_alpha   90.00
_cell.angle_beta   90.00
_cell.angle_gamma   90.00
#
_symmetry.space_group_name_H-M   'P 1'
#
loop_
_entity.id
_entity.type
_entity.pdbx_description
1 polymer ?
#
loop_
_entity_poly.entity_id
_entity_poly.type
_entity_poly.pdbx_seq_one_letter_code
_entity_poly.pdbx_strand_id
1 'polypeptide(L)'
;MGLEVPKAWVVVSKESIHDLDNIVLSKLSSASRETGLTATYELKHILIDGHARDVTVGNSPPSGMQIVLGTEQNPHVVDTIVMANLGYLQLKANPGVWTLDLKDGRSKDIFALQSVGSEGWSSRDVEAIGTDVVLTSFEGITIYPRVFRREGKQTANVLEAEEPAGLVNQAEKFVGKWKSKFMGGTHEVAQSGSKQAEINIFSVASGHLYERFIYIMIQSVLNHTNSTVKFWFIENFLSPSFKVTIYLSTSSR
;
A
#
# COMPACT_ATOMS: atom_id res chain seq x y z
N MET A 1 -23.31 9.71 9.28
CA MET A 1 -23.18 11.17 9.47
C MET A 1 -22.06 11.65 8.55
N GLY A 2 -22.29 12.69 7.76
CA GLY A 2 -21.26 13.25 6.88
C GLY A 2 -20.39 14.23 7.64
N LEU A 3 -19.07 14.17 7.46
CA LEU A 3 -18.11 15.13 7.94
C LEU A 3 -17.47 15.82 6.73
N GLU A 4 -17.71 17.11 6.58
CA GLU A 4 -17.08 17.92 5.52
C GLU A 4 -15.87 18.64 6.10
N VAL A 5 -14.69 18.27 5.59
CA VAL A 5 -13.41 18.87 5.95
C VAL A 5 -12.62 19.18 4.68
N PRO A 6 -11.63 20.08 4.72
CA PRO A 6 -10.71 20.29 3.60
C PRO A 6 -10.10 18.98 3.12
N LYS A 7 -9.94 18.81 1.80
CA LYS A 7 -9.50 17.55 1.20
C LYS A 7 -8.12 17.09 1.69
N ALA A 8 -7.27 18.04 2.06
CA ALA A 8 -5.94 17.74 2.56
C ALA A 8 -5.90 17.37 4.05
N TRP A 9 -7.03 17.37 4.76
CA TRP A 9 -7.04 17.13 6.19
C TRP A 9 -7.36 15.68 6.52
N VAL A 10 -6.51 15.06 7.33
CA VAL A 10 -6.78 13.77 7.97
C VAL A 10 -7.29 14.05 9.38
N VAL A 11 -8.60 14.02 9.53
CA VAL A 11 -9.28 14.32 10.79
C VAL A 11 -9.72 13.01 11.44
N VAL A 12 -9.52 12.91 12.73
CA VAL A 12 -9.93 11.76 13.55
C VAL A 12 -10.81 12.21 14.70
N SER A 13 -11.73 11.36 15.11
CA SER A 13 -12.52 11.63 16.32
C SER A 13 -11.63 11.48 17.55
N LYS A 14 -11.59 12.51 18.39
CA LYS A 14 -10.83 12.52 19.64
C LYS A 14 -11.68 12.06 20.81
N GLU A 15 -12.88 12.62 20.91
CA GLU A 15 -13.84 12.30 21.96
C GLU A 15 -15.23 12.20 21.35
N SER A 16 -15.91 11.08 21.59
CA SER A 16 -17.30 10.89 21.27
C SER A 16 -17.91 9.86 22.23
N ILE A 17 -19.05 10.22 22.83
CA ILE A 17 -19.82 9.30 23.70
C ILE A 17 -20.55 8.26 22.84
N HIS A 18 -20.82 8.59 21.57
CA HIS A 18 -21.57 7.78 20.65
C HIS A 18 -20.69 7.31 19.48
N ASP A 19 -20.99 6.12 18.96
CA ASP A 19 -20.48 5.67 17.69
C ASP A 19 -21.08 6.52 16.57
N LEU A 20 -20.27 7.46 16.03
CA LEU A 20 -20.72 8.46 15.06
C LEU A 20 -21.13 7.87 13.71
N ASP A 21 -20.60 6.71 13.37
CA ASP A 21 -20.91 6.02 12.11
C ASP A 21 -22.20 5.21 12.21
N ASN A 22 -22.65 4.91 13.44
CA ASN A 22 -23.80 4.04 13.69
C ASN A 22 -24.79 4.65 14.70
N ILE A 23 -25.13 5.93 14.54
CA ILE A 23 -26.10 6.61 15.41
C ILE A 23 -27.51 6.14 15.12
N VAL A 24 -28.14 5.49 16.08
CA VAL A 24 -29.54 5.06 16.03
C VAL A 24 -30.39 6.04 16.84
N LEU A 25 -31.16 6.90 16.15
CA LEU A 25 -31.94 7.96 16.78
C LEU A 25 -32.94 7.44 17.82
N SER A 26 -33.51 6.26 17.62
CA SER A 26 -34.46 5.65 18.58
C SER A 26 -33.81 5.22 19.90
N LYS A 27 -32.50 4.99 19.89
CA LYS A 27 -31.73 4.57 21.08
C LYS A 27 -31.13 5.74 21.88
N LEU A 28 -31.28 6.97 21.40
CA LEU A 28 -30.78 8.13 22.09
C LEU A 28 -31.63 8.42 23.35
N SER A 29 -30.95 8.78 24.43
CA SER A 29 -31.64 9.25 25.65
C SER A 29 -32.44 10.54 25.40
N SER A 30 -33.45 10.83 26.22
CA SER A 30 -34.21 12.05 26.11
C SER A 30 -33.31 13.29 26.24
N ALA A 31 -32.35 13.27 27.16
CA ALA A 31 -31.38 14.34 27.33
C ALA A 31 -30.54 14.56 26.05
N SER A 32 -30.01 13.48 25.43
CA SER A 32 -29.23 13.61 24.19
C SER A 32 -30.06 14.09 22.99
N ARG A 33 -31.38 13.90 23.02
CA ARG A 33 -32.28 14.43 21.98
C ARG A 33 -32.50 15.92 22.12
N GLU A 34 -32.54 16.42 23.35
CA GLU A 34 -32.76 17.84 23.66
C GLU A 34 -31.47 18.67 23.52
N THR A 35 -30.34 18.15 24.03
CA THR A 35 -29.06 18.87 24.02
C THR A 35 -28.24 18.67 22.74
N GLY A 36 -28.60 17.69 21.92
CA GLY A 36 -27.84 17.30 20.74
C GLY A 36 -26.68 16.36 21.08
N LEU A 37 -26.00 15.92 20.02
CA LEU A 37 -24.79 15.07 20.10
C LEU A 37 -23.56 15.93 19.86
N THR A 38 -22.58 15.78 20.72
CA THR A 38 -21.31 16.49 20.60
C THR A 38 -20.19 15.47 20.37
N ALA A 39 -19.33 15.74 19.41
CA ALA A 39 -18.11 15.01 19.15
C ALA A 39 -16.98 15.99 18.90
N THR A 40 -15.83 15.70 19.47
CA THR A 40 -14.61 16.49 19.28
C THR A 40 -13.71 15.78 18.28
N TYR A 41 -13.30 16.50 17.25
CA TYR A 41 -12.36 16.02 16.25
C TYR A 41 -11.02 16.72 16.38
N GLU A 42 -9.94 16.06 16.00
CA GLU A 42 -8.62 16.67 15.87
C GLU A 42 -8.05 16.47 14.47
N LEU A 43 -7.33 17.46 13.98
CA LEU A 43 -6.52 17.36 12.78
C LEU A 43 -5.26 16.55 13.10
N LYS A 44 -5.18 15.32 12.57
CA LYS A 44 -4.07 14.41 12.86
C LYS A 44 -2.90 14.63 11.93
N HIS A 45 -3.19 14.78 10.64
CA HIS A 45 -2.18 14.98 9.60
C HIS A 45 -2.76 15.82 8.47
N ILE A 46 -1.85 16.39 7.68
CA ILE A 46 -2.13 17.01 6.40
C ILE A 46 -1.64 16.08 5.31
N LEU A 47 -2.32 16.06 4.17
CA LEU A 47 -1.95 15.26 3.03
C LEU A 47 -0.99 16.01 2.11
N ILE A 48 0.04 15.31 1.69
CA ILE A 48 0.84 15.60 0.51
C ILE A 48 0.37 14.62 -0.55
N ASP A 49 -0.31 15.10 -1.57
CA ASP A 49 -0.69 14.30 -2.73
C ASP A 49 0.21 14.58 -3.91
N GLY A 50 0.18 13.73 -4.91
CA GLY A 50 1.02 13.95 -6.07
C GLY A 50 0.84 12.95 -7.19
N HIS A 51 1.54 13.24 -8.29
CA HIS A 51 1.56 12.41 -9.49
C HIS A 51 3.01 12.21 -9.94
N ALA A 52 3.52 10.98 -9.86
CA ALA A 52 4.86 10.66 -10.30
C ALA A 52 4.92 10.26 -11.78
N ARG A 53 6.02 10.59 -12.47
CA ARG A 53 6.29 10.20 -13.85
C ARG A 53 7.70 9.66 -14.04
N ASP A 54 7.81 8.61 -14.84
CA ASP A 54 9.07 8.07 -15.35
C ASP A 54 9.40 8.76 -16.68
N VAL A 55 10.41 9.62 -16.65
CA VAL A 55 10.83 10.40 -17.83
C VAL A 55 11.61 9.56 -18.84
N THR A 56 12.09 8.38 -18.46
CA THR A 56 12.83 7.48 -19.35
C THR A 56 11.90 6.83 -20.37
N VAL A 57 10.66 6.52 -19.97
CA VAL A 57 9.69 5.80 -20.80
C VAL A 57 8.44 6.63 -21.01
N GLY A 58 8.55 7.67 -21.86
CA GLY A 58 7.41 8.44 -22.35
C GLY A 58 6.55 9.12 -21.28
N ASN A 59 7.12 9.51 -20.15
CA ASN A 59 6.40 10.09 -19.02
C ASN A 59 5.28 9.19 -18.45
N SER A 60 5.46 7.88 -18.52
CA SER A 60 4.51 6.91 -17.96
C SER A 60 4.54 6.91 -16.43
N PRO A 61 3.45 6.48 -15.76
CA PRO A 61 3.47 6.28 -14.31
C PRO A 61 4.48 5.20 -13.90
N PRO A 62 5.39 5.46 -12.94
CA PRO A 62 6.29 4.44 -12.40
C PRO A 62 5.54 3.50 -11.45
N SER A 63 4.74 2.62 -12.01
CA SER A 63 3.84 1.73 -11.27
C SER A 63 4.56 0.88 -10.22
N GLY A 64 4.01 0.87 -9.01
CA GLY A 64 4.54 0.07 -7.91
C GLY A 64 5.80 0.65 -7.25
N MET A 65 6.33 1.77 -7.76
CA MET A 65 7.44 2.47 -7.13
C MET A 65 7.06 2.92 -5.73
N GLN A 66 7.92 2.65 -4.77
CA GLN A 66 7.72 3.05 -3.38
C GLN A 66 8.51 4.33 -3.08
N ILE A 67 7.80 5.30 -2.51
CA ILE A 67 8.34 6.59 -2.09
C ILE A 67 8.27 6.67 -0.57
N VAL A 68 9.29 7.21 0.04
CA VAL A 68 9.36 7.48 1.46
C VAL A 68 9.45 8.98 1.72
N LEU A 69 8.81 9.38 2.81
CA LEU A 69 8.90 10.73 3.35
C LEU A 69 9.52 10.64 4.74
N GLY A 70 10.55 11.39 4.97
CA GLY A 70 11.29 11.39 6.22
C GLY A 70 11.79 12.76 6.62
N THR A 71 12.63 12.76 7.61
CA THR A 71 13.41 13.91 8.06
C THR A 71 14.88 13.53 8.06
N GLU A 72 15.78 14.48 8.20
CA GLU A 72 17.22 14.22 8.31
C GLU A 72 17.56 13.22 9.43
N GLN A 73 16.83 13.29 10.56
CA GLN A 73 17.03 12.40 11.71
C GLN A 73 16.35 11.04 11.55
N ASN A 74 15.25 10.98 10.83
CA ASN A 74 14.49 9.76 10.56
C ASN A 74 14.10 9.72 9.08
N PRO A 75 14.92 9.12 8.22
CA PRO A 75 14.69 9.12 6.77
C PRO A 75 13.42 8.39 6.32
N HIS A 76 12.82 7.57 7.17
CA HIS A 76 11.62 6.81 6.84
C HIS A 76 10.55 6.97 7.94
N VAL A 77 9.72 7.99 7.81
CA VAL A 77 8.57 8.22 8.71
C VAL A 77 7.29 7.66 8.10
N VAL A 78 7.06 7.93 6.80
CA VAL A 78 5.87 7.52 6.05
C VAL A 78 6.29 7.02 4.69
N ASP A 79 5.58 6.02 4.16
CA ASP A 79 5.79 5.53 2.80
C ASP A 79 4.46 5.37 2.05
N THR A 80 4.57 5.35 0.73
CA THR A 80 3.44 5.08 -0.17
C THR A 80 3.90 4.39 -1.45
N ILE A 81 2.95 3.80 -2.17
CA ILE A 81 3.19 3.16 -3.47
C ILE A 81 2.53 4.00 -4.56
N VAL A 82 3.25 4.24 -5.64
CA VAL A 82 2.73 4.95 -6.81
C VAL A 82 1.74 4.08 -7.57
N MET A 83 0.55 4.61 -7.82
CA MET A 83 -0.52 3.93 -8.54
C MET A 83 -0.24 3.78 -10.03
N ALA A 84 -0.60 2.60 -10.58
CA ALA A 84 -0.28 2.22 -11.95
C ALA A 84 -0.90 3.12 -13.03
N ASN A 85 -2.14 3.55 -12.84
CA ASN A 85 -2.92 4.21 -13.89
C ASN A 85 -2.66 5.72 -14.00
N LEU A 86 -2.42 6.39 -12.89
CA LEU A 86 -2.30 7.86 -12.83
C LEU A 86 -0.94 8.33 -12.30
N GLY A 87 -0.10 7.44 -11.81
CA GLY A 87 1.09 7.82 -11.05
C GLY A 87 0.77 8.49 -9.71
N TYR A 88 -0.49 8.40 -9.26
CA TYR A 88 -0.96 9.05 -8.04
C TYR A 88 -0.26 8.47 -6.82
N LEU A 89 0.04 9.34 -5.88
CA LEU A 89 0.59 9.01 -4.57
C LEU A 89 0.00 9.93 -3.50
N GLN A 90 -0.01 9.46 -2.26
CA GLN A 90 -0.49 10.24 -1.13
C GLN A 90 0.33 9.91 0.11
N LEU A 91 0.80 10.94 0.80
CA LEU A 91 1.61 10.85 2.02
C LEU A 91 0.96 11.68 3.13
N LYS A 92 1.07 11.22 4.36
CA LYS A 92 0.59 11.93 5.55
C LYS A 92 1.76 12.65 6.19
N ALA A 93 1.60 13.95 6.44
CA ALA A 93 2.65 14.77 7.04
C ALA A 93 2.07 15.77 8.02
N ASN A 94 2.91 16.27 8.90
CA ASN A 94 2.62 17.45 9.70
C ASN A 94 3.34 18.67 9.08
N PRO A 95 2.92 19.90 9.37
CA PRO A 95 3.64 21.08 8.92
C PRO A 95 5.12 21.01 9.30
N GLY A 96 6.00 21.27 8.35
CA GLY A 96 7.44 21.18 8.54
C GLY A 96 8.20 20.95 7.24
N VAL A 97 9.49 20.68 7.37
CA VAL A 97 10.37 20.31 6.26
C VAL A 97 10.55 18.80 6.25
N TRP A 98 10.33 18.23 5.10
CA TRP A 98 10.39 16.80 4.86
C TRP A 98 11.34 16.49 3.72
N THR A 99 11.98 15.35 3.76
CA THR A 99 12.82 14.85 2.68
C THR A 99 12.08 13.72 1.96
N LEU A 100 11.95 13.84 0.64
CA LEU A 100 11.37 12.82 -0.22
C LEU A 100 12.48 11.96 -0.83
N ASP A 101 12.39 10.64 -0.68
CA ASP A 101 13.32 9.71 -1.31
C ASP A 101 12.57 8.46 -1.82
N LEU A 102 13.26 7.66 -2.60
CA LEU A 102 12.79 6.34 -3.00
C LEU A 102 13.11 5.33 -1.89
N LYS A 103 12.21 4.40 -1.68
CA LYS A 103 12.44 3.33 -0.71
C LYS A 103 13.61 2.46 -1.13
N ASP A 104 14.46 2.12 -0.18
CA ASP A 104 15.57 1.20 -0.38
C ASP A 104 15.08 -0.16 -0.90
N GLY A 105 15.86 -0.78 -1.77
CA GLY A 105 15.51 -1.98 -2.52
C GLY A 105 15.11 -1.67 -3.95
N ARG A 106 14.19 -2.45 -4.53
CA ARG A 106 13.88 -2.39 -5.97
C ARG A 106 13.52 -1.01 -6.51
N SER A 107 12.82 -0.20 -5.73
CA SER A 107 12.48 1.16 -6.18
C SER A 107 13.74 2.00 -6.41
N LYS A 108 14.70 1.95 -5.49
CA LYS A 108 15.97 2.68 -5.59
C LYS A 108 16.98 2.00 -6.53
N ASP A 109 16.85 0.68 -6.72
CA ASP A 109 17.69 -0.08 -7.66
C ASP A 109 17.31 0.21 -9.12
N ILE A 110 16.03 0.44 -9.39
CA ILE A 110 15.51 0.68 -10.73
C ILE A 110 15.46 2.16 -11.06
N PHE A 111 15.03 2.99 -10.12
CA PHE A 111 14.81 4.41 -10.35
C PHE A 111 15.80 5.28 -9.59
N ALA A 112 15.96 6.49 -10.10
CA ALA A 112 16.56 7.60 -9.38
C ALA A 112 15.62 8.81 -9.47
N LEU A 113 15.55 9.59 -8.40
CA LEU A 113 14.74 10.79 -8.33
C LEU A 113 15.43 11.90 -9.14
N GLN A 114 14.74 12.44 -10.13
CA GLN A 114 15.21 13.59 -10.90
C GLN A 114 14.73 14.91 -10.29
N SER A 115 13.45 14.96 -9.90
CA SER A 115 12.86 16.16 -9.31
C SER A 115 11.76 15.79 -8.34
N VAL A 116 11.66 16.50 -7.24
CA VAL A 116 10.56 16.35 -6.25
C VAL A 116 9.24 16.91 -6.80
N GLY A 117 9.31 17.95 -7.61
CA GLY A 117 8.12 18.52 -8.23
C GLY A 117 7.27 19.40 -7.32
N SER A 118 7.84 20.02 -6.31
CA SER A 118 7.12 20.93 -5.39
C SER A 118 6.57 22.19 -6.08
N GLU A 119 7.15 22.56 -7.22
CA GLU A 119 6.71 23.68 -8.06
C GLU A 119 6.04 23.21 -9.39
N GLY A 120 5.47 22.01 -9.39
CA GLY A 120 4.88 21.40 -10.58
C GLY A 120 5.86 20.61 -11.44
N TRP A 121 5.45 20.28 -12.65
CA TRP A 121 6.23 19.46 -13.60
C TRP A 121 7.55 20.14 -14.08
N SER A 122 7.64 21.45 -14.00
CA SER A 122 8.82 22.22 -14.41
C SER A 122 9.80 22.47 -13.27
N SER A 123 9.59 21.87 -12.12
CA SER A 123 10.51 21.99 -10.98
C SER A 123 11.93 21.59 -11.36
N ARG A 124 12.91 22.26 -10.74
CA ARG A 124 14.32 21.98 -10.95
C ARG A 124 14.71 20.61 -10.45
N ASP A 125 15.81 20.09 -10.96
CA ASP A 125 16.31 18.77 -10.60
C ASP A 125 16.85 18.75 -9.16
N VAL A 126 16.83 17.58 -8.54
CA VAL A 126 17.28 17.37 -7.15
C VAL A 126 18.76 17.73 -6.93
N GLU A 127 19.57 17.64 -7.97
CA GLU A 127 20.97 18.05 -7.92
C GLU A 127 21.13 19.56 -7.65
N ALA A 128 20.14 20.36 -8.05
CA ALA A 128 20.16 21.82 -7.90
C ALA A 128 19.47 22.31 -6.62
N ILE A 129 18.40 21.63 -6.17
CA ILE A 129 17.53 22.11 -5.08
C ILE A 129 17.34 21.11 -3.94
N GLY A 130 17.94 19.91 -4.04
CA GLY A 130 17.74 18.84 -3.06
C GLY A 130 16.37 18.13 -3.18
N THR A 131 16.05 17.35 -2.17
CA THR A 131 14.85 16.51 -2.11
C THR A 131 13.81 16.99 -1.10
N ASP A 132 13.94 18.22 -0.63
CA ASP A 132 13.08 18.77 0.41
C ASP A 132 11.68 19.10 -0.10
N VAL A 133 10.69 18.75 0.72
CA VAL A 133 9.29 19.13 0.58
C VAL A 133 8.90 19.95 1.79
N VAL A 134 8.55 21.19 1.58
CA VAL A 134 8.20 22.12 2.66
C VAL A 134 6.69 22.24 2.75
N LEU A 135 6.11 21.76 3.84
CA LEU A 135 4.68 21.85 4.11
C LEU A 135 4.43 22.98 5.13
N THR A 136 4.04 24.16 4.63
CA THR A 136 3.81 25.35 5.46
C THR A 136 2.35 25.71 5.60
N SER A 137 1.47 25.12 4.79
CA SER A 137 0.06 25.45 4.72
C SER A 137 -0.82 24.29 5.16
N PHE A 138 -1.95 24.60 5.79
CA PHE A 138 -2.99 23.62 6.07
C PHE A 138 -3.79 23.21 4.82
N GLU A 139 -3.57 23.85 3.69
CA GLU A 139 -4.19 23.47 2.42
C GLU A 139 -3.57 22.21 1.82
N GLY A 140 -2.47 21.72 2.40
CA GLY A 140 -1.66 20.64 1.84
C GLY A 140 -0.75 21.12 0.71
N ILE A 141 -0.12 20.18 0.03
CA ILE A 141 0.72 20.44 -1.15
C ILE A 141 0.55 19.30 -2.14
N THR A 142 0.52 19.65 -3.43
CA THR A 142 0.57 18.67 -4.52
C THR A 142 1.96 18.67 -5.14
N ILE A 143 2.60 17.50 -5.18
CA ILE A 143 3.94 17.33 -5.76
C ILE A 143 3.87 16.53 -7.07
N TYR A 144 4.86 16.75 -7.93
CA TYR A 144 4.95 16.13 -9.24
C TYR A 144 6.32 15.47 -9.45
N PRO A 145 6.63 14.39 -8.70
CA PRO A 145 7.93 13.74 -8.76
C PRO A 145 8.23 13.20 -10.16
N ARG A 146 9.44 13.51 -10.64
CA ARG A 146 9.98 12.93 -11.86
C ARG A 146 11.12 11.99 -11.48
N VAL A 147 11.08 10.79 -12.04
CA VAL A 147 12.11 9.78 -11.85
C VAL A 147 12.62 9.31 -13.21
N PHE A 148 13.85 8.84 -13.24
CA PHE A 148 14.42 8.19 -14.40
C PHE A 148 14.92 6.80 -14.02
N ARG A 149 14.97 5.90 -14.99
CA ARG A 149 15.48 4.54 -14.78
C ARG A 149 17.00 4.53 -14.85
N ARG A 150 17.62 3.80 -13.95
CA ARG A 150 19.07 3.59 -13.95
C ARG A 150 19.50 2.80 -15.18
N GLU A 151 20.77 2.93 -15.56
CA GLU A 151 21.34 2.19 -16.69
C GLU A 151 21.16 0.67 -16.52
N GLY A 152 20.75 0.01 -17.61
CA GLY A 152 20.48 -1.43 -17.61
C GLY A 152 19.15 -1.84 -16.98
N LYS A 153 18.33 -0.92 -16.49
CA LYS A 153 17.03 -1.20 -15.86
C LYS A 153 15.82 -0.65 -16.65
N GLN A 154 15.99 -0.36 -17.94
CA GLN A 154 14.94 0.30 -18.76
C GLN A 154 13.65 -0.51 -18.85
N THR A 155 13.73 -1.83 -18.81
CA THR A 155 12.58 -2.76 -18.88
C THR A 155 12.22 -3.38 -17.54
N ALA A 156 12.98 -3.09 -16.47
CA ALA A 156 12.77 -3.71 -15.17
C ALA A 156 11.43 -3.25 -14.57
N ASN A 157 10.70 -4.20 -13.97
CA ASN A 157 9.45 -3.91 -13.27
C ASN A 157 9.67 -4.00 -11.75
N VAL A 158 9.25 -2.99 -11.01
CA VAL A 158 9.36 -2.99 -9.55
C VAL A 158 8.54 -4.11 -8.91
N LEU A 159 7.42 -4.47 -9.53
CA LEU A 159 6.47 -5.47 -9.03
C LEU A 159 6.90 -6.91 -9.34
N GLU A 160 7.86 -7.11 -10.24
CA GLU A 160 8.42 -8.43 -10.52
C GLU A 160 9.55 -8.72 -9.52
N ALA A 161 9.52 -9.89 -8.89
CA ALA A 161 10.64 -10.36 -8.09
C ALA A 161 11.85 -10.57 -9.00
N GLU A 162 13.04 -10.08 -8.61
CA GLU A 162 14.27 -10.58 -9.26
C GLU A 162 14.40 -12.06 -8.90
N GLU A 163 14.26 -12.93 -9.89
CA GLU A 163 14.68 -14.31 -9.70
C GLU A 163 16.21 -14.28 -9.50
N PRO A 164 16.69 -14.65 -8.32
CA PRO A 164 18.14 -14.75 -8.12
C PRO A 164 18.63 -15.80 -9.11
N ALA A 165 19.58 -15.43 -9.96
CA ALA A 165 20.17 -16.22 -11.04
C ALA A 165 20.86 -17.53 -10.58
N GLY A 166 20.38 -18.17 -9.56
CA GLY A 166 20.83 -19.44 -8.97
C GLY A 166 19.72 -20.25 -8.34
N LEU A 167 18.50 -19.70 -8.17
CA LEU A 167 17.40 -20.42 -7.54
C LEU A 167 16.44 -21.08 -8.54
N VAL A 168 16.51 -20.75 -9.83
CA VAL A 168 15.71 -21.41 -10.88
C VAL A 168 15.98 -22.91 -10.87
N ASN A 169 17.24 -23.33 -10.74
CA ASN A 169 17.61 -24.75 -10.66
C ASN A 169 17.22 -25.44 -9.34
N GLN A 170 16.99 -24.68 -8.26
CA GLN A 170 16.48 -25.24 -7.00
C GLN A 170 14.96 -25.25 -6.96
N ALA A 171 14.30 -24.21 -7.48
CA ALA A 171 12.84 -24.16 -7.56
C ALA A 171 12.29 -25.22 -8.53
N GLU A 172 12.94 -25.42 -9.69
CA GLU A 172 12.55 -26.52 -10.61
C GLU A 172 12.78 -27.90 -9.99
N LYS A 173 13.86 -28.10 -9.24
CA LYS A 173 14.07 -29.33 -8.47
C LYS A 173 13.05 -29.51 -7.36
N PHE A 174 12.63 -28.42 -6.71
CA PHE A 174 11.59 -28.46 -5.66
C PHE A 174 10.21 -28.70 -6.27
N VAL A 175 9.84 -28.00 -7.33
CA VAL A 175 8.58 -28.17 -8.07
C VAL A 175 8.53 -29.56 -8.74
N GLY A 176 9.64 -30.04 -9.32
CA GLY A 176 9.76 -31.39 -9.89
C GLY A 176 9.58 -32.48 -8.81
N LYS A 177 10.18 -32.30 -7.65
CA LYS A 177 10.05 -33.24 -6.52
C LYS A 177 8.65 -33.17 -5.87
N TRP A 178 7.99 -32.04 -5.95
CA TRP A 178 6.61 -31.84 -5.48
C TRP A 178 5.60 -32.46 -6.46
N LYS A 179 5.80 -32.24 -7.76
CA LYS A 179 4.96 -32.82 -8.81
C LYS A 179 5.01 -34.35 -8.81
N SER A 180 6.18 -34.94 -8.58
CA SER A 180 6.32 -36.42 -8.52
C SER A 180 5.72 -37.01 -7.23
N LYS A 181 5.65 -36.27 -6.14
CA LYS A 181 5.11 -36.74 -4.86
C LYS A 181 3.58 -36.59 -4.74
N PHE A 182 2.98 -35.67 -5.55
CA PHE A 182 1.53 -35.40 -5.51
C PHE A 182 0.77 -35.86 -6.77
N MET A 183 1.45 -36.17 -7.88
CA MET A 183 0.79 -36.66 -9.11
C MET A 183 1.02 -38.15 -9.42
N GLY A 184 1.68 -38.87 -8.55
CA GLY A 184 1.90 -40.31 -8.68
C GLY A 184 1.01 -41.12 -7.72
N GLY A 185 -0.28 -41.21 -8.02
CA GLY A 185 -1.17 -42.05 -7.24
C GLY A 185 -2.62 -41.96 -7.73
N THR A 186 -2.96 -42.72 -8.75
CA THR A 186 -4.35 -43.06 -9.08
C THR A 186 -4.96 -43.81 -7.92
N HIS A 187 -5.85 -43.19 -7.17
CA HIS A 187 -6.91 -43.86 -6.44
C HIS A 187 -8.18 -43.02 -6.53
N GLU A 188 -9.10 -43.52 -7.37
CA GLU A 188 -10.49 -43.19 -7.27
C GLU A 188 -10.98 -43.66 -5.89
N VAL A 189 -11.37 -42.71 -5.07
CA VAL A 189 -12.30 -42.96 -3.97
C VAL A 189 -13.44 -41.96 -4.11
N ALA A 190 -14.51 -42.45 -4.62
CA ALA A 190 -15.80 -41.78 -4.53
C ALA A 190 -16.16 -41.63 -3.06
N GLN A 191 -16.06 -40.45 -2.52
CA GLN A 191 -16.74 -40.05 -1.29
C GLN A 191 -17.67 -38.89 -1.59
N SER A 192 -18.95 -39.16 -1.48
CA SER A 192 -20.01 -38.17 -1.39
C SER A 192 -19.85 -37.41 -0.07
N GLY A 193 -19.00 -36.38 -0.07
CA GLY A 193 -18.90 -35.38 0.96
C GLY A 193 -19.53 -34.09 0.45
N SER A 194 -20.43 -33.50 1.22
CA SER A 194 -20.97 -32.17 0.95
C SER A 194 -19.86 -31.22 0.56
N LYS A 195 -19.91 -30.68 -0.65
CA LYS A 195 -18.96 -29.64 -1.10
C LYS A 195 -19.06 -28.49 -0.11
N GLN A 196 -18.07 -28.36 0.75
CA GLN A 196 -17.91 -27.17 1.59
C GLN A 196 -17.81 -25.96 0.66
N ALA A 197 -18.61 -24.93 0.93
CA ALA A 197 -18.64 -23.74 0.10
C ALA A 197 -17.26 -23.06 0.14
N GLU A 198 -16.71 -22.71 -1.01
CA GLU A 198 -15.50 -21.92 -1.12
C GLU A 198 -15.80 -20.47 -0.70
N ILE A 199 -15.06 -19.96 0.29
CA ILE A 199 -15.19 -18.57 0.74
C ILE A 199 -14.25 -17.71 -0.09
N ASN A 200 -14.80 -16.75 -0.82
CA ASN A 200 -14.03 -15.80 -1.60
C ASN A 200 -13.94 -14.46 -0.85
N ILE A 201 -12.72 -14.01 -0.53
CA ILE A 201 -12.46 -12.76 0.16
C ILE A 201 -11.66 -11.84 -0.76
N PHE A 202 -12.23 -10.68 -1.06
CA PHE A 202 -11.57 -9.62 -1.80
C PHE A 202 -11.08 -8.53 -0.85
N SER A 203 -9.82 -8.11 -0.99
CA SER A 203 -9.27 -7.03 -0.17
C SER A 203 -8.33 -6.14 -0.99
N VAL A 204 -8.25 -4.88 -0.60
CA VAL A 204 -7.38 -3.86 -1.22
C VAL A 204 -6.49 -3.28 -0.14
N ALA A 205 -5.21 -3.17 -0.43
CA ALA A 205 -4.27 -2.46 0.43
C ALA A 205 -3.19 -1.79 -0.40
N SER A 206 -2.67 -0.68 0.11
CA SER A 206 -1.53 0.03 -0.45
C SER A 206 -0.60 0.48 0.67
N GLY A 207 0.70 0.22 0.52
CA GLY A 207 1.72 0.53 1.53
C GLY A 207 1.86 -0.51 2.65
N HIS A 208 3.03 -0.53 3.27
CA HIS A 208 3.44 -1.57 4.23
C HIS A 208 2.54 -1.67 5.47
N LEU A 209 1.93 -0.58 5.90
CA LEU A 209 1.03 -0.63 7.06
C LEU A 209 -0.19 -1.50 6.75
N TYR A 210 -0.79 -1.31 5.58
CA TYR A 210 -1.97 -2.08 5.16
C TYR A 210 -1.63 -3.53 4.83
N GLU A 211 -0.44 -3.80 4.30
CA GLU A 211 0.05 -5.16 4.08
C GLU A 211 0.11 -5.97 5.39
N ARG A 212 0.55 -5.35 6.49
CA ARG A 212 0.54 -5.98 7.82
C ARG A 212 -0.87 -6.29 8.29
N PHE A 213 -1.82 -5.39 8.06
CA PHE A 213 -3.22 -5.64 8.40
C PHE A 213 -3.85 -6.76 7.56
N ILE A 214 -3.55 -6.81 6.25
CA ILE A 214 -3.97 -7.94 5.41
C ILE A 214 -3.42 -9.27 5.95
N TYR A 215 -2.15 -9.31 6.34
CA TYR A 215 -1.55 -10.53 6.89
C TYR A 215 -2.27 -10.99 8.15
N ILE A 216 -2.56 -10.08 9.07
CA ILE A 216 -3.34 -10.36 10.29
C ILE A 216 -4.74 -10.86 9.93
N MET A 217 -5.40 -10.22 8.98
CA MET A 217 -6.73 -10.63 8.49
C MET A 217 -6.70 -12.05 7.91
N ILE A 218 -5.74 -12.36 7.05
CA ILE A 218 -5.57 -13.71 6.48
C ILE A 218 -5.41 -14.75 7.59
N GLN A 219 -4.51 -14.51 8.55
CA GLN A 219 -4.28 -15.42 9.67
C GLN A 219 -5.55 -15.59 10.52
N SER A 220 -6.25 -14.50 10.79
CA SER A 220 -7.51 -14.54 11.55
C SER A 220 -8.56 -15.38 10.84
N VAL A 221 -8.77 -15.16 9.54
CA VAL A 221 -9.74 -15.94 8.76
C VAL A 221 -9.38 -17.42 8.77
N LEU A 222 -8.12 -17.77 8.47
CA LEU A 222 -7.67 -19.17 8.42
C LEU A 222 -7.78 -19.88 9.78
N ASN A 223 -7.68 -19.15 10.88
CA ASN A 223 -7.85 -19.72 12.22
C ASN A 223 -9.31 -19.91 12.64
N HIS A 224 -10.24 -19.22 11.99
CA HIS A 224 -11.66 -19.25 12.37
C HIS A 224 -12.58 -19.99 11.37
N THR A 225 -12.03 -20.59 10.32
CA THR A 225 -12.80 -21.38 9.37
C THR A 225 -12.10 -22.67 8.97
N ASN A 226 -12.87 -23.72 8.79
CA ASN A 226 -12.42 -25.00 8.20
C ASN A 226 -12.76 -25.09 6.70
N SER A 227 -13.42 -24.07 6.15
CA SER A 227 -13.77 -24.01 4.73
C SER A 227 -12.56 -23.61 3.89
N THR A 228 -12.56 -23.97 2.61
CA THR A 228 -11.59 -23.48 1.64
C THR A 228 -11.77 -21.98 1.45
N VAL A 229 -10.72 -21.21 1.63
CA VAL A 229 -10.74 -19.76 1.48
C VAL A 229 -9.85 -19.34 0.32
N LYS A 230 -10.37 -18.48 -0.55
CA LYS A 230 -9.63 -17.87 -1.64
C LYS A 230 -9.57 -16.37 -1.44
N PHE A 231 -8.35 -15.84 -1.37
CA PHE A 231 -8.12 -14.41 -1.22
C PHE A 231 -7.80 -13.79 -2.58
N TRP A 232 -8.42 -12.65 -2.86
CA TRP A 232 -8.23 -11.87 -4.06
C TRP A 232 -7.68 -10.50 -3.70
N PHE A 233 -6.53 -10.14 -4.29
CA PHE A 233 -5.86 -8.86 -4.05
C PHE A 233 -5.60 -8.15 -5.37
N ILE A 234 -5.61 -6.82 -5.33
CA ILE A 234 -5.16 -6.01 -6.47
C ILE A 234 -3.62 -5.99 -6.45
N GLU A 235 -3.01 -6.69 -7.38
CA GLU A 235 -1.57 -6.93 -7.43
C GLU A 235 -0.74 -5.65 -7.47
N ASN A 236 -1.20 -4.64 -8.20
CA ASN A 236 -0.46 -3.39 -8.43
C ASN A 236 -0.22 -2.55 -7.17
N PHE A 237 -0.89 -2.87 -6.07
CA PHE A 237 -0.78 -2.13 -4.80
C PHE A 237 0.00 -2.88 -3.73
N LEU A 238 0.44 -4.11 -4.01
CA LEU A 238 1.19 -4.94 -3.08
C LEU A 238 2.69 -4.90 -3.36
N SER A 239 3.50 -4.81 -2.31
CA SER A 239 4.95 -4.86 -2.44
C SER A 239 5.43 -6.27 -2.86
N PRO A 240 6.55 -6.38 -3.58
CA PRO A 240 7.13 -7.67 -3.94
C PRO A 240 7.44 -8.55 -2.72
N SER A 241 7.94 -7.96 -1.64
CA SER A 241 8.24 -8.66 -0.40
C SER A 241 6.99 -9.27 0.25
N PHE A 242 5.87 -8.56 0.21
CA PHE A 242 4.61 -9.06 0.74
C PHE A 242 4.05 -10.22 -0.08
N LYS A 243 4.14 -10.15 -1.42
CA LYS A 243 3.75 -11.25 -2.31
C LYS A 243 4.48 -12.55 -1.95
N VAL A 244 5.80 -12.49 -1.78
CA VAL A 244 6.60 -13.65 -1.37
C VAL A 244 6.16 -14.17 0.00
N THR A 245 5.89 -13.30 0.96
CA THR A 245 5.45 -13.68 2.32
C THR A 245 4.12 -14.42 2.29
N ILE A 246 3.14 -13.97 1.49
CA ILE A 246 1.86 -14.67 1.35
C ILE A 246 2.06 -16.07 0.75
N TYR A 247 2.85 -16.18 -0.33
CA TYR A 247 3.12 -17.48 -0.96
C TYR A 247 3.73 -18.48 0.03
N LEU A 248 4.68 -18.07 0.85
CA LEU A 248 5.32 -18.93 1.84
C LEU A 248 4.38 -19.33 2.97
N SER A 249 3.51 -18.43 3.43
CA SER A 249 2.59 -18.69 4.53
C SER A 249 1.41 -19.60 4.14
N THR A 250 1.01 -19.61 2.87
CA THR A 250 -0.07 -20.48 2.36
C THR A 250 0.43 -21.88 1.94
N SER A 251 1.74 -22.04 1.71
CA SER A 251 2.36 -23.32 1.35
C SER A 251 2.69 -24.24 2.54
N SER A 252 2.52 -23.78 3.77
CA SER A 252 2.92 -24.52 4.98
C SER A 252 1.79 -25.21 5.73
N ARG A 253 0.60 -25.39 5.10
CA ARG A 253 -0.51 -26.20 5.63
C ARG A 253 -0.95 -27.28 4.68
#